data_8e21021983a5359973f72b2501b559ba
#
_entry.id   8e21021983a5359973f72b2501b559ba
#
_cell.length_a   1.000
_cell.length_b   1.000
_cell.length_c   1.000
_cell.angle_alpha   90.00
_cell.angle_beta   90.00
_cell.angle_gamma   90.00
#
_symmetry.space_group_name_H-M   'P 1'
#
loop_
_entity.id
_entity.type
_entity.pdbx_description
1 polymer ?
#
loop_
_entity_poly.entity_id
_entity_poly.type
_entity_poly.pdbx_seq_one_letter_code
_entity_poly.pdbx_strand_id
1 'polypeptide(L)'
;MSPKGAAHRRLAGRLVIATHNPGKLKEMRELLMPYGIEAASAGELGLVEPAESGTSFKENARIKAGAAATASGLPAFADDSGLTVDALDGDPGIYSARWAGPDKDFRRAMQAVEDKLRERGALARSRRKAHFVCALCLAWPDGHVEEFEAKVDGVLIWPPRGEKGFGYDPMFLPTGHARTFGEMTNEEKHGLPPRGKGLSHRARAFLTLAEACLARR
;
A
#
# COMPACT_ATOMS: atom_id res chain seq x y z
N MET A 1 30.38 12.00 -4.55
CA MET A 1 30.48 11.20 -3.30
C MET A 1 29.10 11.23 -2.67
N SER A 2 28.34 10.13 -2.78
CA SER A 2 27.03 10.01 -2.11
C SER A 2 27.26 10.02 -0.60
N PRO A 3 26.40 10.70 0.19
CA PRO A 3 26.51 10.66 1.64
C PRO A 3 26.33 9.20 2.10
N LYS A 4 27.25 8.71 2.93
CA LYS A 4 27.11 7.42 3.64
C LYS A 4 25.76 7.47 4.35
N GLY A 5 24.84 6.54 3.98
CA GLY A 5 23.49 6.50 4.51
C GLY A 5 23.51 6.49 6.04
N ALA A 6 22.70 7.35 6.62
CA ALA A 6 22.41 7.28 8.05
C ALA A 6 21.89 5.87 8.36
N ALA A 7 22.38 5.27 9.46
CA ALA A 7 21.92 3.94 9.86
C ALA A 7 20.42 4.02 10.19
N HIS A 8 19.61 3.15 9.57
CA HIS A 8 18.20 3.05 9.86
C HIS A 8 17.95 2.69 11.33
N ARG A 9 16.92 3.28 11.91
CA ARG A 9 16.49 2.97 13.27
C ARG A 9 15.79 1.61 13.31
N ARG A 10 16.27 0.73 14.19
CA ARG A 10 15.65 -0.58 14.36
C ARG A 10 14.38 -0.48 15.20
N LEU A 11 13.34 -1.19 14.75
CA LEU A 11 12.10 -1.38 15.50
C LEU A 11 12.22 -2.62 16.37
N ALA A 12 11.84 -2.51 17.64
CA ALA A 12 11.73 -3.60 18.59
C ALA A 12 10.47 -3.47 19.44
N GLY A 13 9.91 -4.60 19.87
CA GLY A 13 8.78 -4.64 20.78
C GLY A 13 7.43 -4.42 20.11
N ARG A 14 6.65 -3.51 20.67
CA ARG A 14 5.25 -3.25 20.30
C ARG A 14 5.13 -2.04 19.39
N LEU A 15 4.20 -2.09 18.43
CA LEU A 15 3.86 -0.95 17.57
C LEU A 15 2.36 -0.80 17.37
N VAL A 16 1.95 0.35 16.83
CA VAL A 16 0.58 0.62 16.38
C VAL A 16 0.52 0.57 14.87
N ILE A 17 -0.42 -0.20 14.30
CA ILE A 17 -0.77 -0.13 12.87
C ILE A 17 -1.80 0.99 12.69
N ALA A 18 -1.38 2.10 12.08
CA ALA A 18 -2.18 3.30 11.87
C ALA A 18 -3.07 3.16 10.63
N THR A 19 -4.05 2.27 10.69
CA THR A 19 -5.05 2.09 9.63
C THR A 19 -6.41 1.74 10.20
N HIS A 20 -7.47 2.23 9.54
CA HIS A 20 -8.87 1.86 9.79
C HIS A 20 -9.42 0.96 8.66
N ASN A 21 -8.60 0.61 7.67
CA ASN A 21 -8.96 -0.32 6.61
C ASN A 21 -8.70 -1.77 7.05
N PRO A 22 -9.74 -2.62 7.22
CA PRO A 22 -9.55 -3.99 7.72
C PRO A 22 -8.73 -4.87 6.78
N GLY A 23 -8.79 -4.65 5.47
CA GLY A 23 -7.96 -5.37 4.49
C GLY A 23 -6.47 -5.07 4.67
N LYS A 24 -6.12 -3.78 4.76
CA LYS A 24 -4.74 -3.35 5.03
C LYS A 24 -4.25 -3.85 6.39
N LEU A 25 -5.08 -3.74 7.44
CA LEU A 25 -4.72 -4.22 8.78
C LEU A 25 -4.34 -5.69 8.77
N LYS A 26 -5.16 -6.53 8.11
CA LYS A 26 -4.88 -7.96 8.00
C LYS A 26 -3.55 -8.22 7.31
N GLU A 27 -3.33 -7.60 6.14
CA GLU A 27 -2.08 -7.76 5.38
C GLU A 27 -0.85 -7.29 6.17
N MET A 28 -0.95 -6.15 6.86
CA MET A 28 0.16 -5.62 7.67
C MET A 28 0.49 -6.53 8.86
N ARG A 29 -0.50 -7.10 9.53
CA ARG A 29 -0.29 -8.10 10.59
C ARG A 29 0.39 -9.37 10.07
N GLU A 30 -0.05 -9.87 8.91
CA GLU A 30 0.57 -11.04 8.26
C GLU A 30 2.04 -10.78 7.91
N LEU A 31 2.38 -9.59 7.43
CA LEU A 31 3.74 -9.19 7.11
C LEU A 31 4.65 -9.04 8.35
N LEU A 32 4.11 -8.56 9.48
CA LEU A 32 4.86 -8.34 10.73
C LEU A 32 5.05 -9.63 11.55
N MET A 33 4.16 -10.60 11.40
CA MET A 33 4.14 -11.83 12.19
C MET A 33 5.48 -12.59 12.19
N PRO A 34 6.20 -12.76 11.04
CA PRO A 34 7.49 -13.48 11.03
C PRO A 34 8.61 -12.81 11.83
N TYR A 35 8.44 -11.55 12.19
CA TYR A 35 9.42 -10.76 12.95
C TYR A 35 9.09 -10.72 14.44
N GLY A 36 7.99 -11.35 14.85
CA GLY A 36 7.56 -11.41 16.26
C GLY A 36 7.22 -10.06 16.87
N ILE A 37 6.73 -9.12 16.01
CA ILE A 37 6.32 -7.79 16.44
C ILE A 37 4.87 -7.83 16.90
N GLU A 38 4.62 -7.33 18.09
CA GLU A 38 3.28 -7.19 18.64
C GLU A 38 2.62 -5.90 18.09
N ALA A 39 1.51 -6.06 17.35
CA ALA A 39 0.87 -4.96 16.65
C ALA A 39 -0.58 -4.75 17.11
N ALA A 40 -0.84 -3.63 17.81
CA ALA A 40 -2.18 -3.11 18.03
C ALA A 40 -2.63 -2.27 16.83
N SER A 41 -3.93 -2.21 16.52
CA SER A 41 -4.43 -1.28 15.51
C SER A 41 -4.84 0.06 16.12
N ALA A 42 -4.86 1.11 15.29
CA ALA A 42 -5.38 2.41 15.70
C ALA A 42 -6.84 2.31 16.19
N GLY A 43 -7.67 1.49 15.54
CA GLY A 43 -9.06 1.26 15.96
C GLY A 43 -9.19 0.58 17.32
N GLU A 44 -8.33 -0.43 17.63
CA GLU A 44 -8.30 -1.08 18.96
C GLU A 44 -7.89 -0.14 20.07
N LEU A 45 -7.10 0.89 19.75
CA LEU A 45 -6.67 1.93 20.70
C LEU A 45 -7.58 3.16 20.71
N GLY A 46 -8.67 3.16 19.93
CA GLY A 46 -9.57 4.31 19.84
C GLY A 46 -8.95 5.57 19.25
N LEU A 47 -7.89 5.46 18.47
CA LEU A 47 -7.22 6.59 17.85
C LEU A 47 -8.01 7.13 16.67
N VAL A 48 -8.08 8.45 16.57
CA VAL A 48 -8.75 9.15 15.48
C VAL A 48 -7.89 9.08 14.22
N GLU A 49 -8.52 8.82 13.08
CA GLU A 49 -7.85 8.88 11.78
C GLU A 49 -7.57 10.34 11.40
N PRO A 50 -6.31 10.73 11.16
CA PRO A 50 -6.00 12.10 10.75
C PRO A 50 -6.47 12.36 9.32
N ALA A 51 -6.75 13.64 9.00
CA ALA A 51 -7.02 14.04 7.63
C ALA A 51 -5.78 13.85 6.75
N GLU A 52 -5.95 13.16 5.62
CA GLU A 52 -4.91 12.99 4.61
C GLU A 52 -4.81 14.27 3.75
N SER A 53 -3.95 15.19 4.18
CA SER A 53 -3.70 16.48 3.53
C SER A 53 -2.44 16.49 2.66
N GLY A 54 -1.73 15.37 2.57
CA GLY A 54 -0.52 15.23 1.78
C GLY A 54 -0.81 15.20 0.26
N THR A 55 0.20 15.55 -0.52
CA THR A 55 0.17 15.56 -1.99
C THR A 55 0.81 14.32 -2.61
N SER A 56 1.33 13.42 -1.76
CA SER A 56 1.94 12.14 -2.17
C SER A 56 1.57 11.01 -1.20
N PHE A 57 1.73 9.76 -1.66
CA PHE A 57 1.56 8.59 -0.80
C PHE A 57 2.48 8.61 0.43
N LYS A 58 3.73 9.07 0.28
CA LYS A 58 4.68 9.20 1.39
C LYS A 58 4.20 10.19 2.44
N GLU A 59 3.76 11.37 2.02
CA GLU A 59 3.25 12.39 2.95
C GLU A 59 2.04 11.88 3.73
N ASN A 60 1.09 11.22 3.07
CA ASN A 60 -0.08 10.67 3.74
C ASN A 60 0.30 9.52 4.70
N ALA A 61 1.21 8.63 4.31
CA ALA A 61 1.72 7.60 5.22
C ALA A 61 2.40 8.21 6.45
N ARG A 62 3.22 9.27 6.26
CA ARG A 62 3.88 10.00 7.34
C ARG A 62 2.88 10.67 8.28
N ILE A 63 1.86 11.34 7.74
CA ILE A 63 0.79 11.98 8.55
C ILE A 63 0.12 10.93 9.45
N LYS A 64 -0.28 9.79 8.88
CA LYS A 64 -0.94 8.71 9.63
C LYS A 64 -0.04 8.11 10.71
N ALA A 65 1.19 7.76 10.36
CA ALA A 65 2.13 7.16 11.29
C ALA A 65 2.52 8.14 12.42
N GLY A 66 2.81 9.40 12.07
CA GLY A 66 3.18 10.44 13.04
C GLY A 66 2.05 10.74 14.05
N ALA A 67 0.81 10.87 13.56
CA ALA A 67 -0.35 11.10 14.42
C ALA A 67 -0.55 9.92 15.39
N ALA A 68 -0.48 8.68 14.91
CA ALA A 68 -0.64 7.50 15.75
C ALA A 68 0.52 7.34 16.74
N ALA A 69 1.77 7.62 16.36
CA ALA A 69 2.92 7.57 17.25
C ALA A 69 2.81 8.60 18.39
N THR A 70 2.43 9.83 18.06
CA THR A 70 2.22 10.89 19.05
C THR A 70 1.10 10.55 20.01
N ALA A 71 -0.05 10.09 19.49
CA ALA A 71 -1.23 9.82 20.32
C ALA A 71 -1.07 8.58 21.22
N SER A 72 -0.35 7.55 20.76
CA SER A 72 -0.17 6.29 21.50
C SER A 72 1.06 6.26 22.41
N GLY A 73 2.06 7.10 22.15
CA GLY A 73 3.38 7.00 22.79
C GLY A 73 4.18 5.78 22.36
N LEU A 74 3.77 5.07 21.29
CA LEU A 74 4.41 3.88 20.73
C LEU A 74 4.91 4.16 19.31
N PRO A 75 5.90 3.42 18.81
CA PRO A 75 6.17 3.42 17.38
C PRO A 75 4.91 3.08 16.58
N ALA A 76 4.71 3.73 15.45
CA ALA A 76 3.55 3.49 14.60
C ALA A 76 3.95 3.19 13.15
N PHE A 77 3.19 2.31 12.53
CA PHE A 77 3.37 1.86 11.16
C PHE A 77 2.14 2.20 10.33
N ALA A 78 2.32 2.97 9.29
CA ALA A 78 1.25 3.33 8.36
C ALA A 78 1.60 2.97 6.93
N ASP A 79 0.57 2.75 6.12
CA ASP A 79 0.68 2.72 4.67
C ASP A 79 -0.24 3.75 4.03
N ASP A 80 0.21 4.31 2.91
CA ASP A 80 -0.66 4.88 1.91
C ASP A 80 -0.39 4.25 0.56
N SER A 81 -1.45 3.91 -0.16
CA SER A 81 -1.32 3.11 -1.38
C SER A 81 -2.49 3.34 -2.33
N GLY A 82 -2.22 3.21 -3.61
CA GLY A 82 -3.22 3.39 -4.64
C GLY A 82 -2.79 2.92 -6.01
N LEU A 83 -3.71 3.08 -6.95
CA LEU A 83 -3.52 2.84 -8.36
C LEU A 83 -3.12 4.17 -9.04
N THR A 84 -2.07 4.16 -9.86
CA THR A 84 -1.74 5.25 -10.76
C THR A 84 -1.82 4.77 -12.20
N VAL A 85 -2.35 5.58 -13.10
CA VAL A 85 -2.58 5.23 -14.51
C VAL A 85 -1.92 6.25 -15.42
N ASP A 86 -0.96 5.83 -16.24
CA ASP A 86 -0.15 6.74 -17.07
C ASP A 86 -0.99 7.61 -18.01
N ALA A 87 -1.98 7.01 -18.67
CA ALA A 87 -2.87 7.72 -19.60
C ALA A 87 -3.84 8.70 -18.90
N LEU A 88 -3.90 8.67 -17.58
CA LEU A 88 -4.73 9.56 -16.75
C LEU A 88 -3.86 10.50 -15.89
N ASP A 89 -2.62 10.76 -16.31
CA ASP A 89 -1.70 11.65 -15.62
C ASP A 89 -1.45 11.26 -14.14
N GLY A 90 -1.56 9.97 -13.84
CA GLY A 90 -1.39 9.40 -12.50
C GLY A 90 -2.68 9.22 -11.70
N ASP A 91 -3.82 9.72 -12.18
CA ASP A 91 -5.12 9.46 -11.54
C ASP A 91 -5.42 7.93 -11.50
N PRO A 92 -6.15 7.45 -10.49
CA PRO A 92 -6.68 8.15 -9.31
C PRO A 92 -5.64 8.49 -8.23
N GLY A 93 -4.42 7.92 -8.25
CA GLY A 93 -3.34 8.26 -7.34
C GLY A 93 -3.74 8.16 -5.86
N ILE A 94 -3.41 9.19 -5.08
CA ILE A 94 -3.76 9.28 -3.66
C ILE A 94 -5.29 9.32 -3.41
N TYR A 95 -6.08 9.55 -4.45
CA TYR A 95 -7.54 9.56 -4.39
C TYR A 95 -8.18 8.20 -4.70
N SER A 96 -7.37 7.13 -4.83
CA SER A 96 -7.84 5.79 -5.22
C SER A 96 -9.04 5.30 -4.40
N ALA A 97 -8.99 5.44 -3.08
CA ALA A 97 -10.10 5.06 -2.22
C ALA A 97 -11.30 6.00 -2.33
N ARG A 98 -11.07 7.30 -2.63
CA ARG A 98 -12.14 8.31 -2.75
C ARG A 98 -12.99 8.10 -3.99
N TRP A 99 -12.40 7.58 -5.08
CA TRP A 99 -13.15 7.25 -6.31
C TRP A 99 -14.18 6.14 -6.10
N ALA A 100 -13.98 5.28 -5.08
CA ALA A 100 -14.96 4.28 -4.67
C ALA A 100 -16.14 4.87 -3.86
N GLY A 101 -16.02 6.13 -3.41
CA GLY A 101 -17.02 6.82 -2.61
C GLY A 101 -17.12 6.30 -1.17
N PRO A 102 -18.08 6.84 -0.39
CA PRO A 102 -18.23 6.49 1.03
C PRO A 102 -18.56 5.01 1.24
N ASP A 103 -19.27 4.40 0.31
CA ASP A 103 -19.70 3.00 0.36
C ASP A 103 -18.56 2.04 -0.05
N LYS A 104 -17.39 2.56 -0.43
CA LYS A 104 -16.23 1.80 -0.92
C LYS A 104 -16.57 0.86 -2.08
N ASP A 105 -17.42 1.35 -3.01
CA ASP A 105 -17.79 0.62 -4.22
C ASP A 105 -16.67 0.69 -5.27
N PHE A 106 -15.78 -0.28 -5.22
CA PHE A 106 -14.66 -0.36 -6.17
C PHE A 106 -15.08 -0.78 -7.58
N ARG A 107 -16.28 -1.35 -7.78
CA ARG A 107 -16.80 -1.59 -9.13
C ARG A 107 -17.06 -0.25 -9.83
N ARG A 108 -17.67 0.70 -9.11
CA ARG A 108 -17.85 2.08 -9.59
C ARG A 108 -16.52 2.77 -9.86
N ALA A 109 -15.54 2.61 -8.97
CA ALA A 109 -14.20 3.20 -9.16
C ALA A 109 -13.50 2.63 -10.40
N MET A 110 -13.55 1.31 -10.62
CA MET A 110 -12.99 0.67 -11.82
C MET A 110 -13.71 1.13 -13.09
N GLN A 111 -15.04 1.27 -13.05
CA GLN A 111 -15.81 1.81 -14.19
C GLN A 111 -15.38 3.24 -14.52
N ALA A 112 -15.22 4.10 -13.51
CA ALA A 112 -14.77 5.47 -13.70
C ALA A 112 -13.36 5.55 -14.34
N VAL A 113 -12.45 4.66 -13.95
CA VAL A 113 -11.13 4.53 -14.61
C VAL A 113 -11.28 4.12 -16.06
N GLU A 114 -12.12 3.12 -16.35
CA GLU A 114 -12.37 2.66 -17.71
C GLU A 114 -12.97 3.75 -18.60
N ASP A 115 -13.95 4.49 -18.10
CA ASP A 115 -14.61 5.58 -18.84
C ASP A 115 -13.60 6.67 -19.20
N LYS A 116 -12.78 7.09 -18.24
CA LYS A 116 -11.69 8.08 -18.50
C LYS A 116 -10.65 7.56 -19.49
N LEU A 117 -10.29 6.26 -19.45
CA LEU A 117 -9.38 5.65 -20.42
C LEU A 117 -9.96 5.70 -21.84
N ARG A 118 -11.28 5.47 -21.97
CA ARG A 118 -11.99 5.59 -23.25
C ARG A 118 -12.01 7.04 -23.76
N GLU A 119 -12.31 7.98 -22.89
CA GLU A 119 -12.27 9.42 -23.21
C GLU A 119 -10.88 9.86 -23.70
N ARG A 120 -9.81 9.33 -23.13
CA ARG A 120 -8.41 9.56 -23.55
C ARG A 120 -7.99 8.72 -24.78
N GLY A 121 -8.89 7.91 -25.35
CA GLY A 121 -8.60 7.01 -26.48
C GLY A 121 -7.56 5.92 -26.11
N ALA A 122 -7.40 5.58 -24.83
CA ALA A 122 -6.46 4.57 -24.35
C ALA A 122 -7.05 3.17 -24.42
N LEU A 123 -7.51 2.75 -25.60
CA LEU A 123 -8.17 1.46 -25.83
C LEU A 123 -7.16 0.32 -25.98
N ALA A 124 -6.03 0.59 -26.64
CA ALA A 124 -4.99 -0.42 -26.83
C ALA A 124 -4.28 -0.75 -25.50
N ARG A 125 -3.98 -2.02 -25.27
CA ARG A 125 -3.32 -2.50 -24.03
C ARG A 125 -2.02 -1.75 -23.73
N SER A 126 -1.24 -1.38 -24.73
CA SER A 126 0.02 -0.64 -24.59
C SER A 126 -0.19 0.78 -24.01
N ARG A 127 -1.39 1.34 -24.14
CA ARG A 127 -1.75 2.67 -23.59
C ARG A 127 -2.43 2.60 -22.23
N ARG A 128 -2.59 1.42 -21.67
CA ARG A 128 -3.28 1.16 -20.40
C ARG A 128 -2.31 0.82 -19.28
N LYS A 129 -1.07 1.34 -19.36
CA LYS A 129 -0.07 1.15 -18.32
C LYS A 129 -0.53 1.76 -17.01
N ALA A 130 -0.31 1.01 -15.95
CA ALA A 130 -0.69 1.41 -14.60
C ALA A 130 0.28 0.82 -13.58
N HIS A 131 0.28 1.41 -12.39
CA HIS A 131 1.12 0.98 -11.29
C HIS A 131 0.30 0.93 -10.00
N PHE A 132 0.47 -0.14 -9.23
CA PHE A 132 0.13 -0.06 -7.82
C PHE A 132 1.33 0.48 -7.06
N VAL A 133 1.11 1.52 -6.26
CA VAL A 133 2.12 2.17 -5.42
C VAL A 133 1.78 1.95 -3.95
N CYS A 134 2.78 1.68 -3.12
CA CYS A 134 2.64 1.64 -1.67
C CYS A 134 3.80 2.40 -1.04
N ALA A 135 3.49 3.41 -0.25
CA ALA A 135 4.40 4.07 0.66
C ALA A 135 4.15 3.60 2.09
N LEU A 136 5.20 3.17 2.77
CA LEU A 136 5.20 2.74 4.16
C LEU A 136 5.97 3.76 4.99
N CYS A 137 5.47 4.08 6.17
CA CYS A 137 6.14 4.92 7.14
C CYS A 137 6.14 4.26 8.52
N LEU A 138 7.32 4.16 9.12
CA LEU A 138 7.50 3.95 10.56
C LEU A 138 7.77 5.30 11.20
N ALA A 139 7.02 5.66 12.22
CA ALA A 139 7.23 6.87 13.01
C ALA A 139 7.40 6.51 14.48
N TRP A 140 8.28 7.23 15.17
CA TRP A 140 8.49 7.12 16.60
C TRP A 140 7.95 8.35 17.32
N PRO A 141 7.61 8.25 18.62
CA PRO A 141 7.07 9.39 19.39
C PRO A 141 8.02 10.59 19.48
N ASP A 142 9.32 10.39 19.27
CA ASP A 142 10.34 11.46 19.24
C ASP A 142 10.42 12.20 17.91
N GLY A 143 9.55 11.88 16.95
CA GLY A 143 9.48 12.51 15.62
C GLY A 143 10.39 11.87 14.56
N HIS A 144 11.19 10.85 14.92
CA HIS A 144 11.97 10.11 13.92
C HIS A 144 11.04 9.34 12.98
N VAL A 145 11.36 9.31 11.68
CA VAL A 145 10.61 8.58 10.66
C VAL A 145 11.53 7.79 9.73
N GLU A 146 11.05 6.64 9.30
CA GLU A 146 11.65 5.82 8.24
C GLU A 146 10.59 5.57 7.17
N GLU A 147 10.93 5.82 5.90
CA GLU A 147 9.98 5.79 4.79
C GLU A 147 10.47 4.89 3.67
N PHE A 148 9.57 4.06 3.17
CA PHE A 148 9.84 3.11 2.11
C PHE A 148 8.71 3.13 1.09
N GLU A 149 9.06 3.11 -0.18
CA GLU A 149 8.06 3.09 -1.26
C GLU A 149 8.43 2.03 -2.29
N ALA A 150 7.44 1.33 -2.77
CA ALA A 150 7.59 0.43 -3.89
C ALA A 150 6.36 0.46 -4.80
N LYS A 151 6.58 0.06 -6.04
CA LYS A 151 5.53 -0.07 -7.03
C LYS A 151 5.57 -1.42 -7.73
N VAL A 152 4.43 -1.79 -8.29
CA VAL A 152 4.29 -2.91 -9.22
C VAL A 152 3.72 -2.39 -10.52
N ASP A 153 4.45 -2.61 -11.59
CA ASP A 153 4.05 -2.21 -12.93
C ASP A 153 3.08 -3.24 -13.53
N GLY A 154 2.12 -2.76 -14.28
CA GLY A 154 1.13 -3.60 -14.94
C GLY A 154 0.35 -2.85 -16.01
N VAL A 155 -0.73 -3.47 -16.43
CA VAL A 155 -1.69 -2.87 -17.36
C VAL A 155 -3.10 -3.11 -16.85
N LEU A 156 -3.99 -2.19 -17.16
CA LEU A 156 -5.40 -2.37 -16.85
C LEU A 156 -6.09 -3.17 -17.94
N ILE A 157 -6.91 -4.11 -17.53
CA ILE A 157 -7.76 -4.91 -18.41
C ILE A 157 -9.23 -4.57 -18.20
N TRP A 158 -10.03 -4.78 -19.23
CA TRP A 158 -11.47 -4.66 -19.18
C TRP A 158 -12.12 -5.75 -20.02
N PRO A 159 -13.15 -6.45 -19.54
CA PRO A 159 -13.75 -6.35 -18.20
C PRO A 159 -12.80 -6.84 -17.09
N PRO A 160 -13.04 -6.43 -15.81
CA PRO A 160 -12.29 -6.92 -14.65
C PRO A 160 -12.45 -8.43 -14.47
N ARG A 161 -11.39 -9.13 -13.97
CA ARG A 161 -11.38 -10.56 -13.75
C ARG A 161 -10.97 -10.92 -12.33
N GLY A 162 -11.64 -11.92 -11.75
CA GLY A 162 -11.39 -12.44 -10.41
C GLY A 162 -12.13 -11.68 -9.32
N GLU A 163 -12.24 -12.33 -8.17
CA GLU A 163 -12.99 -11.84 -7.01
C GLU A 163 -12.15 -11.80 -5.74
N LYS A 164 -10.85 -12.10 -5.87
CA LYS A 164 -9.90 -12.09 -4.75
C LYS A 164 -9.31 -10.72 -4.55
N GLY A 165 -8.85 -10.46 -3.32
CA GLY A 165 -8.26 -9.18 -2.96
C GLY A 165 -9.30 -8.10 -2.72
N PHE A 166 -8.95 -6.85 -2.99
CA PHE A 166 -9.81 -5.69 -2.85
C PHE A 166 -9.40 -4.56 -3.81
N GLY A 167 -10.22 -3.52 -3.87
CA GLY A 167 -9.88 -2.34 -4.64
C GLY A 167 -9.90 -2.58 -6.15
N TYR A 168 -8.84 -2.18 -6.81
CA TYR A 168 -8.66 -2.30 -8.25
C TYR A 168 -8.00 -3.61 -8.69
N ASP A 169 -7.79 -4.57 -7.78
CA ASP A 169 -7.16 -5.87 -8.06
C ASP A 169 -7.76 -6.60 -9.29
N PRO A 170 -9.09 -6.62 -9.49
CA PRO A 170 -9.70 -7.32 -10.62
C PRO A 170 -9.35 -6.74 -12.00
N MET A 171 -9.02 -5.45 -12.09
CA MET A 171 -8.64 -4.85 -13.38
C MET A 171 -7.13 -4.74 -13.58
N PHE A 172 -6.31 -5.03 -12.58
CA PHE A 172 -4.87 -4.89 -12.64
C PHE A 172 -4.17 -6.21 -13.00
N LEU A 173 -3.53 -6.22 -14.16
CA LEU A 173 -2.73 -7.33 -14.65
C LEU A 173 -1.25 -6.99 -14.51
N PRO A 174 -0.52 -7.57 -13.53
CA PRO A 174 0.89 -7.26 -13.31
C PRO A 174 1.76 -7.71 -14.47
N THR A 175 2.82 -6.97 -14.76
CA THR A 175 3.76 -7.28 -15.84
C THR A 175 4.39 -8.66 -15.64
N GLY A 176 4.44 -9.45 -16.73
CA GLY A 176 4.99 -10.81 -16.71
C GLY A 176 4.01 -11.89 -16.21
N HIS A 177 2.74 -11.52 -15.94
CA HIS A 177 1.72 -12.45 -15.48
C HIS A 177 0.54 -12.54 -16.46
N ALA A 178 -0.19 -13.67 -16.43
CA ALA A 178 -1.40 -13.89 -17.22
C ALA A 178 -2.70 -13.67 -16.39
N ARG A 179 -2.57 -13.66 -15.06
CA ARG A 179 -3.67 -13.47 -14.10
C ARG A 179 -3.63 -12.08 -13.47
N THR A 180 -4.81 -11.50 -13.25
CA THR A 180 -4.94 -10.24 -12.49
C THR A 180 -4.67 -10.48 -11.01
N PHE A 181 -4.47 -9.41 -10.26
CA PHE A 181 -4.43 -9.51 -8.80
C PHE A 181 -5.74 -10.03 -8.21
N GLY A 182 -6.89 -9.77 -8.87
CA GLY A 182 -8.18 -10.34 -8.49
C GLY A 182 -8.31 -11.85 -8.69
N GLU A 183 -7.44 -12.45 -9.51
CA GLU A 183 -7.38 -13.90 -9.73
C GLU A 183 -6.33 -14.60 -8.85
N MET A 184 -5.44 -13.84 -8.17
CA MET A 184 -4.37 -14.37 -7.33
C MET A 184 -4.78 -14.46 -5.87
N THR A 185 -4.27 -15.45 -5.14
CA THR A 185 -4.44 -15.55 -3.69
C THR A 185 -3.60 -14.49 -2.96
N ASN A 186 -3.91 -14.23 -1.69
CA ASN A 186 -3.10 -13.33 -0.86
C ASN A 186 -1.65 -13.83 -0.74
N GLU A 187 -1.44 -15.15 -0.60
CA GLU A 187 -0.09 -15.73 -0.54
C GLU A 187 0.70 -15.51 -1.84
N GLU A 188 0.07 -15.66 -3.00
CA GLU A 188 0.71 -15.39 -4.30
C GLU A 188 1.10 -13.91 -4.44
N LYS A 189 0.29 -12.97 -3.93
CA LYS A 189 0.54 -11.53 -4.01
C LYS A 189 1.52 -11.03 -2.94
N HIS A 190 1.29 -11.40 -1.68
CA HIS A 190 1.93 -10.80 -0.50
C HIS A 190 2.91 -11.73 0.20
N GLY A 191 2.93 -13.02 -0.15
CA GLY A 191 3.82 -13.99 0.48
C GLY A 191 5.28 -13.56 0.38
N LEU A 192 5.97 -13.53 1.53
CA LEU A 192 7.39 -13.16 1.61
C LEU A 192 8.30 -14.39 1.46
N PRO A 193 9.57 -14.21 1.04
CA PRO A 193 10.54 -15.32 1.03
C PRO A 193 10.69 -15.97 2.41
N PRO A 194 10.84 -17.33 2.49
CA PRO A 194 10.94 -18.25 1.35
C PRO A 194 9.61 -18.73 0.76
N ARG A 195 8.45 -18.40 1.36
CA ARG A 195 7.13 -18.90 0.95
C ARG A 195 6.58 -18.23 -0.30
N GLY A 196 7.00 -17.00 -0.59
CA GLY A 196 6.55 -16.22 -1.73
C GLY A 196 7.65 -15.30 -2.27
N LYS A 197 7.31 -14.50 -3.29
CA LYS A 197 8.25 -13.58 -3.95
C LYS A 197 8.00 -12.11 -3.62
N GLY A 198 7.01 -11.80 -2.78
CA GLY A 198 6.64 -10.41 -2.47
C GLY A 198 6.21 -9.67 -3.74
N LEU A 199 5.25 -10.21 -4.50
CA LEU A 199 4.87 -9.65 -5.79
C LEU A 199 4.21 -8.29 -5.67
N SER A 200 3.35 -8.09 -4.65
CA SER A 200 2.59 -6.84 -4.50
C SER A 200 3.46 -5.65 -4.13
N HIS A 201 2.97 -4.45 -4.45
CA HIS A 201 3.58 -3.18 -4.06
C HIS A 201 3.86 -3.10 -2.55
N ARG A 202 2.89 -3.52 -1.70
CA ARG A 202 3.04 -3.54 -0.24
C ARG A 202 4.09 -4.54 0.22
N ALA A 203 4.10 -5.75 -0.33
CA ALA A 203 5.11 -6.75 0.02
C ALA A 203 6.53 -6.28 -0.37
N ARG A 204 6.69 -5.65 -1.53
CA ARG A 204 7.98 -5.08 -1.97
C ARG A 204 8.46 -3.96 -1.05
N ALA A 205 7.59 -3.00 -0.74
CA ALA A 205 7.92 -1.91 0.19
C ALA A 205 8.27 -2.46 1.58
N PHE A 206 7.51 -3.47 2.04
CA PHE A 206 7.76 -4.11 3.33
C PHE A 206 9.09 -4.88 3.38
N LEU A 207 9.50 -5.55 2.30
CA LEU A 207 10.80 -6.23 2.26
C LEU A 207 11.95 -5.24 2.51
N THR A 208 11.91 -4.08 1.86
CA THR A 208 12.91 -3.02 2.06
C THR A 208 12.87 -2.47 3.50
N LEU A 209 11.68 -2.22 4.03
CA LEU A 209 11.50 -1.80 5.42
C LEU A 209 12.04 -2.84 6.40
N ALA A 210 11.73 -4.12 6.17
CA ALA A 210 12.15 -5.20 7.06
C ALA A 210 13.66 -5.36 7.08
N GLU A 211 14.32 -5.26 5.93
CA GLU A 211 15.78 -5.31 5.84
C GLU A 211 16.42 -4.14 6.61
N ALA A 212 15.86 -2.94 6.47
CA ALA A 212 16.37 -1.73 7.10
C ALA A 212 16.07 -1.66 8.60
N CYS A 213 14.83 -1.97 9.01
CA CYS A 213 14.32 -1.63 10.35
C CYS A 213 13.98 -2.82 11.24
N LEU A 214 13.82 -4.04 10.70
CA LEU A 214 13.42 -5.20 11.48
C LEU A 214 14.59 -6.19 11.67
N ALA A 215 14.66 -6.81 12.84
CA ALA A 215 15.56 -7.94 13.07
C ALA A 215 14.81 -9.23 12.74
N ARG A 216 15.38 -10.11 11.92
CA ARG A 216 14.87 -11.50 11.79
C ARG A 216 15.16 -12.24 13.10
N ARG A 217 14.14 -12.88 13.64
CA ARG A 217 14.30 -13.85 14.73
C ARG A 217 14.79 -15.18 14.19
#